data_cd0fcb46e33353acdc4e46c2577992cf
#
_entry.id   cd0fcb46e33353acdc4e46c2577992cf
#
_cell.length_a   1.000
_cell.length_b   1.000
_cell.length_c   1.000
_cell.angle_alpha   90.00
_cell.angle_beta   90.00
_cell.angle_gamma   90.00
#
_symmetry.space_group_name_H-M   'P 1'
#
loop_
_entity.id
_entity.type
_entity.pdbx_description
1 polymer ?
#
loop_
_entity_poly.entity_id
_entity_poly.type
_entity_poly.pdbx_seq_one_letter_code
_entity_poly.pdbx_strand_id
1 'polypeptide(L)'
;MSSFSFKSTGVKVSDRSLSTDKITKKTVDIGIKTPLSNFQGRQIFDMHTDFRDQIKDNLRNLIMTNRGERLGLYNFGADLSALLFDFVSLDNIESEIVSRIENSVENFMQGIVIDEIT
;
A
#
# COMPACT_ATOMS: atom_id res chain seq x y z
N MET A 1 -53.06 14.79 -22.22
CA MET A 1 -52.25 14.11 -21.19
C MET A 1 -50.81 14.49 -21.35
N SER A 2 -50.21 15.12 -20.34
CA SER A 2 -48.82 15.44 -20.37
C SER A 2 -48.01 14.20 -20.02
N SER A 3 -47.20 13.72 -20.96
CA SER A 3 -46.30 12.58 -20.68
C SER A 3 -45.08 13.11 -19.96
N PHE A 4 -44.85 12.63 -18.74
CA PHE A 4 -43.60 12.89 -18.02
C PHE A 4 -42.49 11.96 -18.56
N SER A 5 -41.49 12.54 -19.15
CA SER A 5 -40.31 11.83 -19.59
C SER A 5 -39.24 11.93 -18.48
N PHE A 6 -38.91 10.84 -17.85
CA PHE A 6 -37.77 10.81 -16.92
C PHE A 6 -36.48 10.77 -17.73
N LYS A 7 -35.64 11.78 -17.57
CA LYS A 7 -34.29 11.75 -18.10
C LYS A 7 -33.44 10.88 -17.17
N SER A 8 -33.00 9.74 -17.68
CA SER A 8 -32.00 8.93 -17.01
C SER A 8 -30.69 9.74 -16.94
N THR A 9 -30.11 9.87 -15.75
CA THR A 9 -28.79 10.49 -15.56
C THR A 9 -27.66 9.52 -15.93
N GLY A 10 -27.97 8.29 -16.29
CA GLY A 10 -27.00 7.29 -16.74
C GLY A 10 -26.84 7.29 -18.27
N VAL A 11 -25.71 6.78 -18.73
CA VAL A 11 -25.46 6.53 -20.16
C VAL A 11 -26.45 5.49 -20.66
N LYS A 12 -27.21 5.81 -21.72
CA LYS A 12 -28.11 4.85 -22.35
C LYS A 12 -27.32 3.63 -22.83
N VAL A 13 -27.86 2.44 -22.62
CA VAL A 13 -27.23 1.18 -23.07
C VAL A 13 -27.03 1.14 -24.59
N SER A 14 -27.87 1.88 -25.34
CA SER A 14 -27.73 2.07 -26.79
C SER A 14 -26.50 2.88 -27.21
N ASP A 15 -25.97 3.74 -26.30
CA ASP A 15 -24.78 4.54 -26.58
C ASP A 15 -23.49 3.81 -26.17
N ARG A 16 -23.62 2.63 -25.57
CA ARG A 16 -22.58 1.65 -25.56
C ARG A 16 -22.45 1.06 -26.96
N SER A 17 -21.92 1.87 -27.90
CA SER A 17 -21.28 1.27 -29.05
C SER A 17 -20.32 0.25 -28.47
N LEU A 18 -20.60 -1.01 -28.73
CA LEU A 18 -19.66 -2.11 -28.54
C LEU A 18 -18.49 -1.81 -29.51
N SER A 19 -17.74 -0.77 -29.22
CA SER A 19 -16.38 -0.66 -29.74
C SER A 19 -15.60 -1.79 -29.10
N THR A 20 -15.65 -2.93 -29.76
CA THR A 20 -14.80 -4.10 -29.49
C THR A 20 -13.30 -3.75 -29.63
N ASP A 21 -12.99 -2.51 -29.94
CA ASP A 21 -11.66 -2.01 -30.13
C ASP A 21 -11.20 -1.30 -28.87
N LYS A 22 -10.30 -1.93 -28.21
CA LYS A 22 -9.56 -1.59 -27.01
C LYS A 22 -10.22 -2.13 -25.73
N ILE A 23 -10.02 -3.40 -25.51
CA ILE A 23 -9.68 -3.88 -24.19
C ILE A 23 -8.37 -3.18 -23.81
N THR A 24 -8.43 -1.89 -23.50
CA THR A 24 -7.41 -1.28 -22.69
C THR A 24 -7.45 -2.11 -21.40
N LYS A 25 -6.38 -2.86 -21.13
CA LYS A 25 -6.21 -3.52 -19.85
C LYS A 25 -6.43 -2.44 -18.82
N LYS A 26 -7.64 -2.42 -18.23
CA LYS A 26 -7.96 -1.49 -17.16
C LYS A 26 -7.07 -1.90 -16.01
N THR A 27 -5.96 -1.20 -15.87
CA THR A 27 -5.07 -1.38 -14.73
C THR A 27 -5.91 -1.11 -13.50
N VAL A 28 -5.99 -2.08 -12.61
CA VAL A 28 -6.72 -1.96 -11.35
C VAL A 28 -5.76 -1.32 -10.36
N ASP A 29 -6.20 -0.22 -9.76
CA ASP A 29 -5.45 0.42 -8.70
C ASP A 29 -5.48 -0.48 -7.45
N ILE A 30 -4.31 -0.81 -6.92
CA ILE A 30 -4.16 -1.76 -5.82
C ILE A 30 -3.99 -1.02 -4.49
N GLY A 31 -3.23 0.06 -4.48
CA GLY A 31 -2.96 0.83 -3.28
C GLY A 31 -2.32 2.18 -3.56
N ILE A 32 -2.25 3.01 -2.54
CA ILE A 32 -1.69 4.37 -2.61
C ILE A 32 -0.18 4.29 -2.52
N LYS A 33 0.52 5.03 -3.40
CA LYS A 33 1.98 5.14 -3.34
C LYS A 33 2.44 5.98 -2.15
N THR A 34 3.53 5.59 -1.55
CA THR A 34 4.20 6.35 -0.49
C THR A 34 5.64 6.70 -0.92
N PRO A 35 6.09 7.94 -0.67
CA PRO A 35 5.41 9.07 -0.02
C PRO A 35 4.22 9.58 -0.84
N LEU A 36 3.23 10.15 -0.14
CA LEU A 36 2.03 10.67 -0.79
C LEU A 36 2.39 11.75 -1.82
N SER A 37 2.04 11.50 -3.06
CA SER A 37 2.20 12.46 -4.16
C SER A 37 0.85 12.78 -4.78
N ASN A 38 0.71 14.03 -5.20
CA ASN A 38 -0.50 14.47 -5.86
C ASN A 38 -0.43 14.08 -7.34
N PHE A 39 -1.39 13.31 -7.80
CA PHE A 39 -1.49 12.92 -9.19
C PHE A 39 -2.13 14.04 -10.03
N GLN A 40 -1.46 14.43 -11.12
CA GLN A 40 -1.99 15.42 -12.06
C GLN A 40 -3.07 14.83 -12.97
N GLY A 41 -4.16 14.35 -12.37
CA GLY A 41 -5.22 13.68 -13.12
C GLY A 41 -6.55 13.66 -12.37
N ARG A 42 -7.36 12.65 -12.63
CA ARG A 42 -8.68 12.47 -12.00
C ARG A 42 -8.62 11.90 -10.57
N GLN A 43 -7.47 11.38 -10.17
CA GLN A 43 -7.26 10.81 -8.85
C GLN A 43 -6.57 11.81 -7.94
N ILE A 44 -6.86 11.74 -6.64
CA ILE A 44 -6.27 12.64 -5.64
C ILE A 44 -4.83 12.21 -5.34
N PHE A 45 -4.55 10.90 -5.37
CA PHE A 45 -3.26 10.33 -5.06
C PHE A 45 -2.76 9.44 -6.19
N ASP A 46 -1.44 9.33 -6.28
CA ASP A 46 -0.81 8.38 -7.17
C ASP A 46 -0.99 6.95 -6.64
N MET A 47 -1.34 6.01 -7.53
CA MET A 47 -1.73 4.66 -7.15
C MET A 47 -0.77 3.62 -7.72
N HIS A 48 -0.54 2.54 -6.97
CA HIS A 48 0.15 1.37 -7.49
C HIS A 48 -0.78 0.52 -8.35
N THR A 49 -0.27 0.09 -9.49
CA THR A 49 -0.93 -0.85 -10.39
C THR A 49 -0.20 -2.20 -10.43
N ASP A 50 1.01 -2.25 -9.89
CA ASP A 50 1.81 -3.46 -9.74
C ASP A 50 1.83 -3.89 -8.25
N PHE A 51 1.54 -5.17 -8.04
CA PHE A 51 1.53 -5.78 -6.72
C PHE A 51 2.91 -5.78 -6.06
N ARG A 52 3.99 -5.94 -6.85
CA ARG A 52 5.36 -5.93 -6.32
C ARG A 52 5.74 -4.58 -5.73
N ASP A 53 5.35 -3.51 -6.41
CA ASP A 53 5.65 -2.15 -5.94
C ASP A 53 4.83 -1.83 -4.69
N GLN A 54 3.59 -2.32 -4.61
CA GLN A 54 2.78 -2.19 -3.40
C GLN A 54 3.41 -2.93 -2.21
N ILE A 55 3.95 -4.14 -2.42
CA ILE A 55 4.64 -4.90 -1.36
C ILE A 55 5.86 -4.13 -0.86
N LYS A 56 6.67 -3.57 -1.77
CA LYS A 56 7.86 -2.78 -1.39
C LYS A 56 7.48 -1.57 -0.52
N ASP A 57 6.43 -0.85 -0.91
CA ASP A 57 5.96 0.28 -0.13
C ASP A 57 5.41 -0.13 1.23
N ASN A 58 4.67 -1.22 1.29
CA ASN A 58 4.15 -1.76 2.55
C ASN A 58 5.29 -2.19 3.48
N LEU A 59 6.30 -2.87 2.96
CA LEU A 59 7.50 -3.27 3.72
C LEU A 59 8.25 -2.04 4.22
N ARG A 60 8.47 -1.05 3.37
CA ARG A 60 9.10 0.21 3.76
C ARG A 60 8.33 0.90 4.89
N ASN A 61 7.02 1.00 4.76
CA ASN A 61 6.18 1.63 5.77
C ASN A 61 6.22 0.84 7.09
N LEU A 62 6.25 -0.49 7.04
CA LEU A 62 6.37 -1.34 8.22
C LEU A 62 7.69 -1.11 8.95
N ILE A 63 8.81 -1.07 8.22
CA ILE A 63 10.14 -0.88 8.79
C ILE A 63 10.30 0.53 9.39
N MET A 64 9.76 1.54 8.72
CA MET A 64 9.89 2.94 9.14
C MET A 64 8.92 3.36 10.25
N THR A 65 7.94 2.52 10.58
CA THR A 65 6.96 2.83 11.63
C THR A 65 7.44 2.29 12.98
N ASN A 66 7.38 3.13 14.01
CA ASN A 66 7.64 2.70 15.37
C ASN A 66 6.36 2.18 16.04
N ARG A 67 6.51 1.33 17.03
CA ARG A 67 5.37 0.85 17.80
C ARG A 67 4.68 2.01 18.51
N GLY A 68 3.36 2.02 18.47
CA GLY A 68 2.54 3.08 19.07
C GLY A 68 2.23 4.26 18.16
N GLU A 69 2.90 4.42 17.00
CA GLU A 69 2.65 5.52 16.07
C GLU A 69 1.34 5.37 15.30
N ARG A 70 0.91 4.13 15.07
CA ARG A 70 -0.29 3.86 14.27
C ARG A 70 -1.52 3.74 15.16
N LEU A 71 -2.46 4.66 14.98
CA LEU A 71 -3.74 4.62 15.69
C LEU A 71 -4.53 3.34 15.36
N GLY A 72 -4.97 2.63 16.39
CA GLY A 72 -5.74 1.39 16.27
C GLY A 72 -4.91 0.13 16.05
N LEU A 73 -3.62 0.23 15.74
CA LEU A 73 -2.67 -0.87 15.59
C LEU A 73 -1.35 -0.53 16.27
N TYR A 74 -1.36 -0.45 17.60
CA TYR A 74 -0.21 -0.01 18.39
C TYR A 74 1.01 -0.93 18.27
N ASN A 75 0.80 -2.19 17.91
CA ASN A 75 1.88 -3.17 17.72
C ASN A 75 2.49 -3.14 16.31
N PHE A 76 1.93 -2.34 15.40
CA PHE A 76 2.43 -2.25 14.04
C PHE A 76 3.76 -1.52 13.99
N GLY A 77 4.72 -2.06 13.24
CA GLY A 77 6.03 -1.47 13.01
C GLY A 77 7.17 -2.30 13.57
N ALA A 78 8.35 -2.10 13.00
CA ALA A 78 9.59 -2.77 13.43
C ALA A 78 10.27 -2.11 14.63
N ASP A 79 9.89 -0.85 14.96
CA ASP A 79 10.40 -0.11 16.12
C ASP A 79 11.93 0.00 16.15
N LEU A 80 12.52 0.24 14.98
CA LEU A 80 13.98 0.28 14.84
C LEU A 80 14.60 1.53 15.48
N SER A 81 13.85 2.63 15.57
CA SER A 81 14.39 3.85 16.17
C SER A 81 14.66 3.69 17.66
N ALA A 82 13.92 2.83 18.36
CA ALA A 82 14.19 2.52 19.76
C ALA A 82 15.59 1.90 19.96
N LEU A 83 16.05 1.09 19.01
CA LEU A 83 17.37 0.46 19.07
C LEU A 83 18.53 1.47 19.00
N LEU A 84 18.32 2.60 18.34
CA LEU A 84 19.34 3.65 18.23
C LEU A 84 19.63 4.32 19.59
N PHE A 85 18.69 4.23 20.53
CA PHE A 85 18.82 4.80 21.88
C PHE A 85 19.17 3.73 22.94
N ASP A 86 19.05 2.45 22.59
CA ASP A 86 19.50 1.38 23.44
C ASP A 86 21.04 1.29 23.32
N PHE A 87 21.75 1.47 24.43
CA PHE A 87 23.19 1.29 24.50
C PHE A 87 23.57 -0.21 24.48
N VAL A 88 23.04 -0.92 23.50
CA VAL A 88 23.40 -2.32 23.28
C VAL A 88 24.78 -2.40 22.65
N SER A 89 25.59 -3.35 23.08
CA SER A 89 26.91 -3.58 22.50
C SER A 89 26.77 -3.80 20.99
N LEU A 90 27.62 -3.19 20.20
CA LEU A 90 27.59 -3.21 18.73
C LEU A 90 27.45 -4.62 18.15
N ASP A 91 27.99 -5.63 18.83
CA ASP A 91 27.96 -7.03 18.38
C ASP A 91 26.54 -7.64 18.35
N ASN A 92 25.59 -7.06 19.06
CA ASN A 92 24.22 -7.58 19.15
C ASN A 92 23.20 -6.77 18.36
N ILE A 93 23.55 -5.57 17.89
CA ILE A 93 22.60 -4.67 17.22
C ILE A 93 22.10 -5.27 15.91
N GLU A 94 22.98 -5.85 15.11
CA GLU A 94 22.61 -6.45 13.82
C GLU A 94 21.61 -7.59 13.99
N SER A 95 21.88 -8.50 14.93
CA SER A 95 20.98 -9.62 15.19
C SER A 95 19.62 -9.17 15.74
N GLU A 96 19.59 -8.12 16.54
CA GLU A 96 18.35 -7.55 17.08
C GLU A 96 17.53 -6.85 15.98
N ILE A 97 18.18 -6.08 15.09
CA ILE A 97 17.53 -5.46 13.93
C ILE A 97 16.87 -6.51 13.05
N VAL A 98 17.63 -7.56 12.68
CA VAL A 98 17.13 -8.66 11.85
C VAL A 98 15.92 -9.32 12.50
N SER A 99 16.04 -9.68 13.78
CA SER A 99 14.95 -10.31 14.53
C SER A 99 13.69 -9.44 14.60
N ARG A 100 13.83 -8.14 14.81
CA ARG A 100 12.68 -7.20 14.81
C ARG A 100 12.01 -7.08 13.47
N ILE A 101 12.80 -7.03 12.39
CA ILE A 101 12.25 -6.98 11.02
C ILE A 101 11.52 -8.28 10.71
N GLU A 102 12.14 -9.42 10.93
CA GLU A 102 11.53 -10.74 10.68
C GLU A 102 10.22 -10.91 11.44
N ASN A 103 10.21 -10.66 12.74
CA ASN A 103 9.01 -10.73 13.57
C ASN A 103 7.90 -9.79 13.07
N SER A 104 8.26 -8.58 12.62
CA SER A 104 7.27 -7.62 12.13
C SER A 104 6.70 -8.05 10.78
N VAL A 105 7.51 -8.59 9.89
CA VAL A 105 7.05 -9.11 8.59
C VAL A 105 6.18 -10.34 8.78
N GLU A 106 6.56 -11.27 9.64
CA GLU A 106 5.75 -12.45 9.94
C GLU A 106 4.36 -12.10 10.47
N ASN A 107 4.28 -11.10 11.36
CA ASN A 107 3.01 -10.69 11.96
C ASN A 107 2.11 -9.87 11.03
N PHE A 108 2.69 -9.03 10.17
CA PHE A 108 1.90 -8.03 9.42
C PHE A 108 1.92 -8.21 7.91
N MET A 109 2.82 -9.02 7.37
CA MET A 109 2.97 -9.27 5.93
C MET A 109 2.99 -10.76 5.62
N GLN A 110 1.93 -11.46 5.98
CA GLN A 110 1.79 -12.91 5.76
C GLN A 110 1.95 -13.24 4.27
N GLY A 111 2.81 -14.22 3.98
CA GLY A 111 3.10 -14.66 2.62
C GLY A 111 4.35 -14.01 2.00
N ILE A 112 5.07 -13.18 2.75
CA ILE A 112 6.41 -12.70 2.39
C ILE A 112 7.43 -13.43 3.22
N VAL A 113 8.43 -13.97 2.56
CA VAL A 113 9.58 -14.62 3.18
C VAL A 113 10.80 -13.73 2.94
N ILE A 114 11.55 -13.46 3.99
CA ILE A 114 12.83 -12.76 3.90
C ILE A 114 13.90 -13.83 3.82
N ASP A 115 14.60 -13.88 2.69
CA ASP A 115 15.67 -14.87 2.49
C ASP A 115 16.99 -14.41 3.12
N GLU A 116 17.32 -13.12 2.95
CA GLU A 116 18.57 -12.54 3.44
C GLU A 116 18.43 -11.04 3.70
N ILE A 117 19.03 -10.57 4.77
CA ILE A 117 19.19 -9.14 5.08
C ILE A 117 20.68 -8.84 5.08
N THR A 118 21.14 -8.05 4.11
CA THR A 118 22.54 -7.65 3.96
C THR A 118 22.69 -6.15 4.22
#